data_854df4387693694a96d9ea5f0c722324
#
_entry.id   854df4387693694a96d9ea5f0c722324
#
_cell.length_a   1.000
_cell.length_b   1.000
_cell.length_c   1.000
_cell.angle_alpha   90.00
_cell.angle_beta   90.00
_cell.angle_gamma   90.00
#
_symmetry.space_group_name_H-M   'P 1'
#
loop_
_entity.id
_entity.type
_entity.pdbx_description
1 polymer ?
#
loop_
_entity_poly.entity_id
_entity_poly.type
_entity_poly.pdbx_seq_one_letter_code
_entity_poly.pdbx_strand_id
1 'polypeptide(L)'
;MGEVIADALGRDLKDCAVYAREGVTGERDPSSIGFATIRGGDIVGDHTVLFAGTGERIEITHKSSSRATYAQGSLRAVRFLADQKTGLFDMFDVLSLR
;
A
#
# COMPACT_ATOMS: atom_id res chain seq x y z
N MET A 1 0.69 -0.52 -2.79
CA MET A 1 -0.68 -0.74 -2.25
C MET A 1 -1.73 -0.70 -3.38
N GLY A 2 -1.78 0.33 -4.19
CA GLY A 2 -2.76 0.43 -5.29
C GLY A 2 -2.70 -0.73 -6.27
N GLU A 3 -1.52 -1.17 -6.66
CA GLU A 3 -1.34 -2.31 -7.57
C GLU A 3 -1.92 -3.61 -7.01
N VAL A 4 -1.65 -3.89 -5.74
CA VAL A 4 -2.17 -5.10 -5.07
C VAL A 4 -3.70 -5.09 -5.02
N ILE A 5 -4.29 -3.93 -4.74
CA ILE A 5 -5.75 -3.77 -4.70
C ILE A 5 -6.34 -3.92 -6.10
N ALA A 6 -5.73 -3.30 -7.10
CA ALA A 6 -6.17 -3.41 -8.49
C ALA A 6 -6.12 -4.86 -8.97
N ASP A 7 -5.05 -5.57 -8.69
CA ASP A 7 -4.90 -6.99 -9.05
C ASP A 7 -5.97 -7.84 -8.37
N ALA A 8 -6.22 -7.63 -7.08
CA ALA A 8 -7.25 -8.37 -6.34
C ALA A 8 -8.66 -8.13 -6.89
N LEU A 9 -8.92 -6.94 -7.44
CA LEU A 9 -10.20 -6.58 -8.04
C LEU A 9 -10.29 -6.91 -9.53
N GLY A 10 -9.24 -7.47 -10.14
CA GLY A 10 -9.20 -7.75 -11.58
C GLY A 10 -9.13 -6.49 -12.44
N ARG A 11 -8.50 -5.42 -11.95
CA ARG A 11 -8.36 -4.13 -12.64
C ARG A 11 -6.92 -3.85 -12.98
N ASP A 12 -6.68 -3.09 -14.06
CA ASP A 12 -5.37 -2.54 -14.37
C ASP A 12 -5.28 -1.15 -13.72
N LEU A 13 -4.29 -0.94 -12.86
CA LEU A 13 -4.11 0.32 -12.15
C LEU A 13 -3.96 1.51 -13.09
N LYS A 14 -3.31 1.33 -14.23
CA LYS A 14 -3.15 2.39 -15.24
C LYS A 14 -4.48 2.95 -15.73
N ASP A 15 -5.50 2.10 -15.82
CA ASP A 15 -6.80 2.44 -16.38
C ASP A 15 -7.76 2.97 -15.32
N CYS A 16 -7.56 2.64 -14.04
CA CYS A 16 -8.50 2.97 -12.97
C CYS A 16 -7.97 3.96 -11.94
N ALA A 17 -6.69 4.32 -11.97
CA ALA A 17 -6.11 5.23 -10.97
C ALA A 17 -6.53 6.67 -11.20
N VAL A 18 -6.94 7.34 -10.12
CA VAL A 18 -7.21 8.79 -10.08
C VAL A 18 -6.27 9.41 -9.04
N TYR A 19 -5.22 10.08 -9.51
CA TYR A 19 -4.17 10.60 -8.62
C TYR A 19 -4.46 11.96 -8.04
N ALA A 20 -5.39 12.71 -8.61
CA ALA A 20 -5.77 14.03 -8.11
C ALA A 20 -7.21 14.36 -8.51
N ARG A 21 -7.88 15.13 -7.66
CA ARG A 21 -9.20 15.69 -7.94
C ARG A 21 -9.19 17.15 -7.56
N GLU A 22 -9.58 18.00 -8.50
CA GLU A 22 -9.63 19.44 -8.31
C GLU A 22 -10.91 19.99 -8.95
N GLY A 23 -11.54 20.93 -8.29
CA GLY A 23 -12.75 21.59 -8.79
C GLY A 23 -13.95 20.64 -8.89
N VAL A 24 -14.86 20.95 -9.82
CA VAL A 24 -16.04 20.12 -10.10
C VAL A 24 -15.67 19.06 -11.12
N THR A 25 -15.63 17.82 -10.68
CA THR A 25 -15.16 16.68 -11.49
C THR A 25 -16.28 15.74 -11.94
N GLY A 26 -17.53 16.04 -11.59
CA GLY A 26 -18.66 15.16 -11.90
C GLY A 26 -18.75 13.95 -10.99
N GLU A 27 -19.62 13.00 -11.36
CA GLU A 27 -19.82 11.77 -10.62
C GLU A 27 -18.59 10.86 -10.71
N ARG A 28 -18.25 10.21 -9.58
CA ARG A 28 -17.13 9.28 -9.51
C ARG A 28 -17.39 8.03 -10.33
N ASP A 29 -16.41 7.62 -11.14
CA ASP A 29 -16.42 6.30 -11.79
C ASP A 29 -16.29 5.19 -10.71
N PRO A 30 -17.25 4.26 -10.60
CA PRO A 30 -17.21 3.20 -9.58
C PRO A 30 -16.02 2.25 -9.70
N SER A 31 -15.42 2.14 -10.88
CA SER A 31 -14.27 1.26 -11.11
C SER A 31 -12.93 1.94 -10.76
N SER A 32 -12.93 3.23 -10.41
CA SER A 32 -11.72 3.98 -10.12
C SER A 32 -11.16 3.67 -8.73
N ILE A 33 -9.84 3.82 -8.59
CA ILE A 33 -9.12 3.81 -7.33
C ILE A 33 -8.52 5.20 -7.14
N GLY A 34 -9.00 5.92 -6.12
CA GLY A 34 -8.54 7.27 -5.81
C GLY A 34 -7.28 7.24 -4.94
N PHE A 35 -6.40 8.20 -5.19
CA PHE A 35 -5.19 8.43 -4.39
C PHE A 35 -5.21 9.85 -3.82
N ALA A 36 -4.74 9.98 -2.59
CA ALA A 36 -4.47 11.27 -1.97
C ALA A 36 -3.10 11.23 -1.30
N THR A 37 -2.39 12.34 -1.35
CA THR A 37 -1.05 12.46 -0.78
C THR A 37 -1.01 13.63 0.18
N ILE A 38 -0.47 13.38 1.37
CA ILE A 38 -0.31 14.39 2.43
C ILE A 38 1.18 14.50 2.76
N ARG A 39 1.65 15.73 2.89
CA ARG A 39 3.01 16.05 3.36
C ARG A 39 2.88 17.06 4.49
N GLY A 40 3.48 16.78 5.64
CA GLY A 40 3.44 17.71 6.77
C GLY A 40 4.14 17.16 8.00
N GLY A 41 4.52 18.05 8.90
CA GLY A 41 5.14 17.72 10.17
C GLY A 41 6.33 16.77 10.05
N ASP A 42 6.43 15.87 10.99
CA ASP A 42 7.47 14.83 11.07
C ASP A 42 6.97 13.44 10.62
N ILE A 43 5.96 13.40 9.79
CA ILE A 43 5.39 12.15 9.28
C ILE A 43 6.46 11.39 8.49
N VAL A 44 6.83 10.21 8.98
CA VAL A 44 7.74 9.30 8.29
C VAL A 44 6.97 8.46 7.26
N GLY A 45 5.84 7.92 7.66
CA GLY A 45 4.99 7.18 6.74
C GLY A 45 3.62 6.89 7.36
N ASP A 46 2.60 7.46 6.77
CA ASP A 46 1.20 7.15 7.07
C ASP A 46 0.55 6.61 5.80
N HIS A 47 -0.01 5.42 5.89
CA HIS A 47 -0.68 4.76 4.77
C HIS A 47 -2.04 4.28 5.21
N THR A 48 -3.07 4.69 4.48
CA THR A 48 -4.44 4.26 4.74
C THR A 48 -5.06 3.74 3.45
N VAL A 49 -5.68 2.58 3.53
CA VAL A 49 -6.56 2.06 2.49
C VAL A 49 -7.99 2.17 2.99
N LEU A 50 -8.84 2.82 2.21
CA LEU A 50 -10.25 3.00 2.51
C LEU A 50 -11.09 2.20 1.51
N PHE A 51 -11.88 1.26 2.02
CA PHE A 51 -12.90 0.56 1.25
C PHE A 51 -14.26 1.09 1.67
N ALA A 52 -14.91 1.84 0.79
CA ALA A 52 -16.19 2.48 1.06
C ALA A 52 -17.32 1.70 0.37
N GLY A 53 -18.22 1.16 1.16
CA GLY A 53 -19.44 0.50 0.69
C GLY A 53 -20.68 1.35 0.99
N THR A 54 -21.86 0.78 0.69
CA THR A 54 -23.12 1.44 0.99
C THR A 54 -23.41 1.36 2.48
N GLY A 55 -23.38 2.50 3.16
CA GLY A 55 -23.66 2.59 4.59
C GLY A 55 -22.52 2.12 5.50
N GLU A 56 -21.35 1.75 4.93
CA GLU A 56 -20.22 1.28 5.71
C GLU A 56 -18.88 1.57 5.06
N ARG A 57 -17.82 1.56 5.85
CA ARG A 57 -16.44 1.71 5.41
C ARG A 57 -15.53 0.80 6.22
N ILE A 58 -14.48 0.31 5.56
CA ILE A 58 -13.38 -0.38 6.22
C ILE A 58 -12.11 0.40 5.92
N GLU A 59 -11.36 0.73 6.95
CA GLU A 59 -10.08 1.43 6.83
C GLU A 59 -8.97 0.55 7.40
N ILE A 60 -7.88 0.42 6.65
CA ILE A 60 -6.65 -0.25 7.10
C ILE A 60 -5.57 0.82 7.11
N THR A 61 -5.04 1.13 8.29
CA THR A 61 -4.08 2.21 8.48
C THR A 61 -2.81 1.72 9.16
N HIS A 62 -1.67 2.11 8.60
CA HIS A 62 -0.36 1.95 9.22
C HIS A 62 0.30 3.31 9.37
N LYS A 63 0.69 3.65 10.59
CA LYS A 63 1.39 4.90 10.91
C LYS A 63 2.77 4.59 11.46
N SER A 64 3.78 5.15 10.83
CA SER A 64 5.16 5.03 11.27
C SER A 64 5.71 6.41 11.63
N SER A 65 6.11 6.58 12.88
CA SER A 65 6.76 7.80 13.37
C SER A 65 8.28 7.71 13.45
N SER A 66 8.85 6.55 13.10
CA SER A 66 10.30 6.31 13.12
C SER A 66 10.69 5.39 11.98
N ARG A 67 11.87 5.61 11.41
CA ARG A 67 12.45 4.71 10.40
C ARG A 67 12.98 3.41 11.00
N ALA A 68 13.08 3.31 12.32
CA ALA A 68 13.55 2.10 13.00
C ALA A 68 12.74 0.86 12.64
N THR A 69 11.44 0.99 12.45
CA THR A 69 10.55 -0.11 12.03
C THR A 69 10.99 -0.71 10.69
N TYR A 70 11.33 0.14 9.74
CA TYR A 70 11.80 -0.29 8.41
C TYR A 70 13.20 -0.92 8.49
N ALA A 71 14.09 -0.35 9.31
CA ALA A 71 15.41 -0.90 9.55
C ALA A 71 15.34 -2.31 10.17
N GLN A 72 14.44 -2.54 11.11
CA GLN A 72 14.20 -3.86 11.71
C GLN A 72 13.70 -4.86 10.68
N GLY A 73 12.80 -4.45 9.77
CA GLY A 73 12.35 -5.28 8.65
C GLY A 73 13.51 -5.67 7.73
N SER A 74 14.40 -4.74 7.44
CA SER A 74 15.60 -4.99 6.64
C SER A 74 16.53 -5.99 7.31
N LEU A 75 16.74 -5.88 8.63
CA LEU A 75 17.54 -6.85 9.40
C LEU A 75 16.93 -8.24 9.40
N ARG A 76 15.60 -8.32 9.45
CA ARG A 76 14.90 -9.61 9.33
C ARG A 76 15.14 -10.25 7.97
N ALA A 77 15.09 -9.45 6.90
CA ALA A 77 15.40 -9.92 5.55
C ALA A 77 16.84 -10.41 5.44
N VAL A 78 17.80 -9.70 6.02
CA VAL A 78 19.21 -10.12 6.05
C VAL A 78 19.37 -11.47 6.75
N ARG A 79 18.74 -11.66 7.90
CA ARG A 79 18.78 -12.95 8.62
C ARG A 79 18.16 -14.09 7.80
N PHE A 80 17.06 -13.83 7.14
CA PHE A 80 16.44 -14.80 6.23
C PHE A 80 17.40 -15.20 5.11
N LEU A 81 18.01 -14.21 4.44
CA LEU A 81 18.93 -14.44 3.33
C LEU A 81 20.19 -15.22 3.73
N ALA A 82 20.63 -15.08 4.97
CA ALA A 82 21.82 -15.80 5.46
C ALA A 82 21.70 -17.32 5.37
N ASP A 83 20.47 -17.85 5.44
CA ASP A 83 20.18 -19.27 5.35
C ASP A 83 19.83 -19.74 3.92
N GLN A 84 19.78 -18.80 2.96
CA GLN A 84 19.47 -19.11 1.57
C GLN A 84 20.76 -19.25 0.74
N LYS A 85 20.71 -20.09 -0.29
CA LYS A 85 21.86 -20.27 -1.21
C LYS A 85 21.77 -19.34 -2.39
N THR A 86 20.80 -19.56 -3.27
CA THR A 86 20.56 -18.75 -4.46
C THR A 86 19.06 -18.62 -4.69
N GLY A 87 18.64 -17.53 -5.31
CA GLY A 87 17.25 -17.32 -5.65
C GLY A 87 16.88 -15.85 -5.63
N LEU A 88 15.67 -15.59 -6.06
CA LEU A 88 15.02 -14.27 -5.94
C LEU A 88 13.94 -14.40 -4.88
N PHE A 89 14.04 -13.59 -3.85
CA PHE A 89 13.15 -13.62 -2.69
C PHE A 89 12.48 -12.26 -2.50
N ASP A 90 11.26 -12.27 -2.00
CA ASP A 90 10.53 -11.08 -1.62
C ASP A 90 10.07 -11.15 -0.15
N MET A 91 9.32 -10.15 0.29
CA MET A 91 8.86 -10.11 1.68
C MET A 91 7.85 -11.20 2.03
N PHE A 92 7.13 -11.76 1.08
CA PHE A 92 6.27 -12.92 1.34
C PHE A 92 7.10 -14.13 1.79
N ASP A 93 8.28 -14.31 1.19
CA ASP A 93 9.21 -15.37 1.59
C ASP A 93 9.78 -15.11 2.98
N VAL A 94 10.26 -13.88 3.23
CA VAL A 94 10.83 -13.46 4.52
C VAL A 94 9.84 -13.63 5.67
N LEU A 95 8.56 -13.35 5.42
CA LEU A 95 7.50 -13.42 6.42
C LEU A 95 6.77 -14.76 6.46
N SER A 96 7.16 -15.71 5.63
CA SER A 96 6.52 -17.03 5.51
C SER A 96 5.03 -16.94 5.16
N LEU A 97 4.67 -16.05 4.23
CA LEU A 97 3.30 -15.84 3.79
C LEU A 97 2.94 -16.66 2.54
N ARG A 98 3.87 -17.46 2.08
CA ARG A 98 3.67 -18.43 0.98
C ARG A 98 3.87 -19.84 1.46
#